data_998327e4ba6498250659e9ec593ddb20
#
_entry.id   998327e4ba6498250659e9ec593ddb20
#
_cell.length_a   1.000
_cell.length_b   1.000
_cell.length_c   1.000
_cell.angle_alpha   90.00
_cell.angle_beta   90.00
_cell.angle_gamma   90.00
#
_symmetry.space_group_name_H-M   'P 1'
#
loop_
_entity.id
_entity.type
_entity.pdbx_description
1 polymer ?
#
loop_
_entity_poly.entity_id
_entity_poly.type
_entity_poly.pdbx_seq_one_letter_code
_entity_poly.pdbx_strand_id
1 'polypeptide(L)'
;MKGIWKAIAYFVLYFGLTMFLQALLSIVFCAIGAEKGLNDETAIMEFANNNVLGMTVISGILTVLILYLVFKLRKKEVKQEWKLNQFKMKNVFWASLIAFSFSFLFALCTYNVSMENSLMISKSVGFYNEIVPLFGTIMMVLNLLVIAPISEEIALRGIVYTRVEKTTNAVIAIIVSSILFGLMHLMAGGIVLVIGAALMALVFGYIFHKFKSLWVCIIAHAVANLPDFILYNKPDIMGGIFWGLCILFVCVFIIGVCIIEKTTQNDYS
;
A
#
# COMPACT_ATOMS: atom_id res chain seq x y z
N MET A 1 -5.50 -22.49 -15.07
CA MET A 1 -5.30 -21.32 -15.96
C MET A 1 -6.45 -20.31 -15.93
N LYS A 2 -7.73 -20.68 -16.02
CA LYS A 2 -8.88 -19.71 -16.00
C LYS A 2 -8.90 -18.78 -14.76
N GLY A 3 -8.44 -19.22 -13.59
CA GLY A 3 -8.43 -18.41 -12.36
C GLY A 3 -7.37 -17.30 -12.37
N ILE A 4 -6.16 -17.60 -12.86
CA ILE A 4 -5.08 -16.64 -12.98
C ILE A 4 -5.46 -15.53 -13.95
N TRP A 5 -6.00 -15.86 -15.13
CA TRP A 5 -6.45 -14.85 -16.09
C TRP A 5 -7.55 -13.95 -15.54
N LYS A 6 -8.48 -14.52 -14.76
CA LYS A 6 -9.49 -13.71 -14.06
C LYS A 6 -8.87 -12.79 -13.02
N ALA A 7 -7.87 -13.26 -12.28
CA ALA A 7 -7.15 -12.43 -11.31
C ALA A 7 -6.42 -11.27 -11.99
N ILE A 8 -5.71 -11.55 -13.09
CA ILE A 8 -5.04 -10.52 -13.90
C ILE A 8 -6.07 -9.52 -14.46
N ALA A 9 -7.20 -9.97 -14.98
CA ALA A 9 -8.25 -9.08 -15.49
C ALA A 9 -8.80 -8.13 -14.40
N TYR A 10 -9.00 -8.62 -13.16
CA TYR A 10 -9.41 -7.77 -12.06
C TYR A 10 -8.30 -6.81 -11.61
N PHE A 11 -7.06 -7.25 -11.66
CA PHE A 11 -5.93 -6.36 -11.39
C PHE A 11 -5.85 -5.23 -12.42
N VAL A 12 -5.94 -5.57 -13.71
CA VAL A 12 -5.95 -4.57 -14.79
C VAL A 12 -7.13 -3.61 -14.65
N LEU A 13 -8.30 -4.13 -14.28
CA LEU A 13 -9.47 -3.29 -13.99
C LEU A 13 -9.21 -2.33 -12.82
N TYR A 14 -8.68 -2.83 -11.71
CA TYR A 14 -8.36 -2.01 -10.54
C TYR A 14 -7.32 -0.93 -10.87
N PHE A 15 -6.19 -1.35 -11.44
CA PHE A 15 -5.09 -0.45 -11.74
C PHE A 15 -5.47 0.56 -12.82
N GLY A 16 -6.10 0.10 -13.90
CA GLY A 16 -6.58 0.96 -14.99
C GLY A 16 -7.64 1.95 -14.52
N LEU A 17 -8.57 1.54 -13.66
CA LEU A 17 -9.57 2.42 -13.07
C LEU A 17 -8.91 3.49 -12.19
N THR A 18 -7.95 3.11 -11.34
CA THR A 18 -7.23 4.06 -10.48
C THR A 18 -6.47 5.08 -11.33
N MET A 19 -5.75 4.64 -12.37
CA MET A 19 -5.04 5.53 -13.28
C MET A 19 -5.98 6.46 -14.06
N PHE A 20 -7.09 5.93 -14.54
CA PHE A 20 -8.10 6.72 -15.24
C PHE A 20 -8.71 7.82 -14.35
N LEU A 21 -9.07 7.46 -13.12
CA LEU A 21 -9.62 8.43 -12.16
C LEU A 21 -8.58 9.48 -11.78
N GLN A 22 -7.32 9.09 -11.60
CA GLN A 22 -6.24 10.02 -11.33
C GLN A 22 -6.05 11.01 -12.49
N ALA A 23 -6.01 10.54 -13.74
CA ALA A 23 -5.91 11.40 -14.91
C ALA A 23 -7.10 12.35 -15.06
N LEU A 24 -8.33 11.85 -14.83
CA LEU A 24 -9.54 12.67 -14.86
C LEU A 24 -9.50 13.77 -13.79
N LEU A 25 -9.10 13.44 -12.56
CA LEU A 25 -8.95 14.40 -11.49
C LEU A 25 -7.86 15.44 -11.80
N SER A 26 -6.74 15.03 -12.41
CA SER A 26 -5.70 15.95 -12.84
C SER A 26 -6.23 16.98 -13.83
N ILE A 27 -7.04 16.57 -14.82
CA ILE A 27 -7.69 17.48 -15.77
C ILE A 27 -8.62 18.47 -15.03
N VAL A 28 -9.42 17.97 -14.07
CA VAL A 28 -10.33 18.82 -13.27
C VAL A 28 -9.53 19.85 -12.46
N PHE A 29 -8.43 19.45 -11.82
CA PHE A 29 -7.60 20.37 -11.05
C PHE A 29 -6.87 21.39 -11.94
N CYS A 30 -6.45 21.01 -13.16
CA CYS A 30 -5.93 21.97 -14.15
C CYS A 30 -7.00 23.01 -14.53
N ALA A 31 -8.24 22.59 -14.77
CA ALA A 31 -9.33 23.49 -15.07
C ALA A 31 -9.62 24.46 -13.89
N ILE A 32 -9.64 23.96 -12.65
CA ILE A 32 -9.78 24.81 -11.46
C ILE A 32 -8.62 25.82 -11.34
N GLY A 33 -7.39 25.41 -11.65
CA GLY A 33 -6.23 26.30 -11.68
C GLY A 33 -6.41 27.44 -12.68
N ALA A 34 -6.86 27.12 -13.88
CA ALA A 34 -7.14 28.14 -14.91
C ALA A 34 -8.25 29.10 -14.50
N GLU A 35 -9.35 28.63 -13.89
CA GLU A 35 -10.44 29.47 -13.35
C GLU A 35 -9.95 30.40 -12.23
N LYS A 36 -8.94 30.00 -11.47
CA LYS A 36 -8.31 30.85 -10.43
C LYS A 36 -7.39 31.95 -11.00
N GLY A 37 -7.31 32.05 -12.32
CA GLY A 37 -6.51 33.08 -13.01
C GLY A 37 -5.06 32.70 -13.24
N LEU A 38 -4.69 31.42 -13.10
CA LEU A 38 -3.39 30.92 -13.53
C LEU A 38 -3.40 30.86 -15.07
N ASN A 39 -2.64 31.71 -15.72
CA ASN A 39 -2.62 31.85 -17.19
C ASN A 39 -1.42 31.15 -17.84
N ASP A 40 -0.48 30.69 -17.05
CA ASP A 40 0.70 29.96 -17.51
C ASP A 40 0.51 28.45 -17.32
N GLU A 41 0.81 27.69 -18.36
CA GLU A 41 0.67 26.22 -18.37
C GLU A 41 1.48 25.57 -17.24
N THR A 42 2.68 26.06 -16.97
CA THR A 42 3.54 25.56 -15.90
C THR A 42 2.91 25.79 -14.53
N ALA A 43 2.33 26.97 -14.29
CA ALA A 43 1.65 27.30 -13.04
C ALA A 43 0.37 26.44 -12.84
N ILE A 44 -0.37 26.17 -13.91
CA ILE A 44 -1.55 25.28 -13.86
C ILE A 44 -1.14 23.84 -13.52
N MET A 45 -0.09 23.33 -14.18
CA MET A 45 0.41 21.98 -13.89
C MET A 45 0.99 21.88 -12.48
N GLU A 46 1.69 22.89 -12.02
CA GLU A 46 2.20 22.95 -10.65
C GLU A 46 1.05 22.93 -9.64
N PHE A 47 -0.02 23.70 -9.87
CA PHE A 47 -1.21 23.67 -9.04
C PHE A 47 -1.83 22.26 -8.99
N ALA A 48 -1.96 21.56 -10.11
CA ALA A 48 -2.47 20.20 -10.14
C ALA A 48 -1.54 19.23 -9.39
N ASN A 49 -0.23 19.30 -9.63
CA ASN A 49 0.76 18.47 -8.94
C ASN A 49 0.77 18.67 -7.43
N ASN A 50 0.57 19.90 -6.98
CA ASN A 50 0.48 20.24 -5.56
C ASN A 50 -0.78 19.65 -4.89
N ASN A 51 -1.80 19.28 -5.66
CA ASN A 51 -3.02 18.62 -5.18
C ASN A 51 -3.01 17.08 -5.38
N VAL A 52 -1.88 16.49 -5.80
CA VAL A 52 -1.78 15.05 -6.11
C VAL A 52 -2.22 14.14 -4.97
N LEU A 53 -1.89 14.47 -3.72
CA LEU A 53 -2.30 13.67 -2.55
C LEU A 53 -3.82 13.65 -2.38
N GLY A 54 -4.47 14.80 -2.53
CA GLY A 54 -5.93 14.89 -2.50
C GLY A 54 -6.57 14.09 -3.63
N MET A 55 -6.03 14.19 -4.84
CA MET A 55 -6.49 13.40 -5.99
C MET A 55 -6.32 11.91 -5.75
N THR A 56 -5.21 11.48 -5.15
CA THR A 56 -4.95 10.07 -4.81
C THR A 56 -5.95 9.54 -3.79
N VAL A 57 -6.26 10.32 -2.75
CA VAL A 57 -7.31 9.99 -1.78
C VAL A 57 -8.67 9.82 -2.45
N ILE A 58 -9.07 10.79 -3.27
CA ILE A 58 -10.37 10.76 -3.98
C ILE A 58 -10.42 9.57 -4.94
N SER A 59 -9.40 9.37 -5.77
CA SER A 59 -9.36 8.26 -6.72
C SER A 59 -9.39 6.90 -6.01
N GLY A 60 -8.70 6.75 -4.88
CA GLY A 60 -8.71 5.55 -4.07
C GLY A 60 -10.10 5.23 -3.50
N ILE A 61 -10.78 6.23 -2.93
CA ILE A 61 -12.16 6.09 -2.43
C ILE A 61 -13.10 5.68 -3.57
N LEU A 62 -13.05 6.39 -4.70
CA LEU A 62 -13.90 6.09 -5.86
C LEU A 62 -13.62 4.69 -6.42
N THR A 63 -12.36 4.27 -6.48
CA THR A 63 -11.98 2.93 -6.95
C THR A 63 -12.60 1.86 -6.05
N VAL A 64 -12.51 1.99 -4.73
CA VAL A 64 -13.11 1.04 -3.78
C VAL A 64 -14.64 1.01 -3.92
N LEU A 65 -15.28 2.18 -4.05
CA LEU A 65 -16.73 2.26 -4.24
C LEU A 65 -17.18 1.60 -5.55
N ILE A 66 -16.47 1.84 -6.65
CA ILE A 66 -16.78 1.23 -7.96
C ILE A 66 -16.59 -0.28 -7.89
N LEU A 67 -15.50 -0.77 -7.30
CA LEU A 67 -15.30 -2.21 -7.09
C LEU A 67 -16.43 -2.81 -6.25
N TYR A 68 -16.80 -2.16 -5.15
CA TYR A 68 -17.93 -2.60 -4.32
C TYR A 68 -19.22 -2.71 -5.14
N LEU A 69 -19.55 -1.68 -5.94
CA LEU A 69 -20.73 -1.69 -6.80
C LEU A 69 -20.67 -2.80 -7.86
N VAL A 70 -19.52 -3.01 -8.51
CA VAL A 70 -19.33 -4.11 -9.49
C VAL A 70 -19.62 -5.47 -8.85
N PHE A 71 -19.15 -5.71 -7.62
CA PHE A 71 -19.44 -6.97 -6.91
C PHE A 71 -20.92 -7.09 -6.53
N LYS A 72 -21.53 -6.01 -6.05
CA LYS A 72 -22.98 -5.98 -5.74
C LYS A 72 -23.86 -6.23 -6.96
N LEU A 73 -23.58 -5.56 -8.08
CA LEU A 73 -24.31 -5.77 -9.34
C LEU A 73 -24.17 -7.21 -9.87
N ARG A 74 -23.06 -7.86 -9.59
CA ARG A 74 -22.83 -9.27 -9.89
C ARG A 74 -23.45 -10.22 -8.85
N LYS A 75 -24.26 -9.73 -7.91
CA LYS A 75 -24.89 -10.49 -6.84
C LYS A 75 -23.88 -11.29 -6.02
N LYS A 76 -22.69 -10.71 -5.76
CA LYS A 76 -21.64 -11.31 -4.94
C LYS A 76 -21.71 -10.82 -3.52
N GLU A 77 -21.53 -11.73 -2.57
CA GLU A 77 -21.40 -11.39 -1.16
C GLU A 77 -20.01 -10.79 -0.90
N VAL A 78 -19.93 -9.45 -0.89
CA VAL A 78 -18.66 -8.70 -0.79
C VAL A 78 -17.84 -9.13 0.43
N LYS A 79 -18.49 -9.33 1.59
CA LYS A 79 -17.84 -9.79 2.82
C LYS A 79 -17.08 -11.11 2.62
N GLN A 80 -17.68 -12.06 1.92
CA GLN A 80 -17.07 -13.37 1.65
C GLN A 80 -16.03 -13.31 0.54
N GLU A 81 -16.32 -12.58 -0.54
CA GLU A 81 -15.42 -12.46 -1.70
C GLU A 81 -14.13 -11.74 -1.35
N TRP A 82 -14.19 -10.70 -0.52
CA TRP A 82 -13.02 -9.93 -0.07
C TRP A 82 -12.41 -10.47 1.23
N LYS A 83 -12.95 -11.55 1.81
CA LYS A 83 -12.44 -12.11 3.05
C LYS A 83 -12.40 -11.11 4.22
N LEU A 84 -13.49 -10.34 4.39
CA LEU A 84 -13.68 -9.42 5.52
C LEU A 84 -14.08 -10.23 6.78
N ASN A 85 -13.25 -11.21 7.13
CA ASN A 85 -13.47 -12.10 8.25
C ASN A 85 -13.12 -11.42 9.58
N GLN A 86 -13.76 -11.88 10.66
CA GLN A 86 -13.39 -11.48 12.00
C GLN A 86 -11.94 -11.87 12.31
N PHE A 87 -11.34 -11.17 13.25
CA PHE A 87 -9.96 -11.38 13.65
C PHE A 87 -9.79 -11.23 15.17
N LYS A 88 -8.71 -11.81 15.69
CA LYS A 88 -8.29 -11.64 17.09
C LYS A 88 -7.25 -10.52 17.14
N MET A 89 -7.32 -9.63 18.14
CA MET A 89 -6.37 -8.52 18.29
C MET A 89 -4.91 -8.98 18.40
N LYS A 90 -4.65 -10.15 19.01
CA LYS A 90 -3.32 -10.75 19.04
C LYS A 90 -2.75 -11.00 17.63
N ASN A 91 -3.62 -11.37 16.65
CA ASN A 91 -3.20 -11.62 15.28
C ASN A 91 -2.81 -10.32 14.57
N VAL A 92 -3.57 -9.25 14.82
CA VAL A 92 -3.23 -7.90 14.33
C VAL A 92 -1.89 -7.45 14.90
N PHE A 93 -1.67 -7.63 16.19
CA PHE A 93 -0.41 -7.24 16.85
C PHE A 93 0.81 -7.91 16.19
N TRP A 94 0.81 -9.24 16.07
CA TRP A 94 1.94 -9.97 15.49
C TRP A 94 2.10 -9.70 13.98
N ALA A 95 1.00 -9.62 13.24
CA ALA A 95 1.02 -9.25 11.83
C ALA A 95 1.63 -7.85 11.61
N SER A 96 1.20 -6.87 12.41
CA SER A 96 1.73 -5.51 12.35
C SER A 96 3.21 -5.45 12.73
N LEU A 97 3.62 -6.22 13.74
CA LEU A 97 4.99 -6.23 14.20
C LEU A 97 5.96 -6.79 13.16
N ILE A 98 5.63 -7.89 12.48
CA ILE A 98 6.46 -8.42 11.40
C ILE A 98 6.46 -7.49 10.18
N ALA A 99 5.31 -6.91 9.82
CA ALA A 99 5.20 -5.97 8.72
C ALA A 99 6.02 -4.70 8.97
N PHE A 100 5.91 -4.11 10.16
CA PHE A 100 6.71 -2.95 10.57
C PHE A 100 8.21 -3.26 10.57
N SER A 101 8.60 -4.41 11.16
CA SER A 101 10.01 -4.79 11.24
C SER A 101 10.64 -4.96 9.87
N PHE A 102 9.93 -5.60 8.94
CA PHE A 102 10.40 -5.78 7.57
C PHE A 102 10.51 -4.44 6.84
N SER A 103 9.48 -3.60 6.93
CA SER A 103 9.46 -2.28 6.31
C SER A 103 10.57 -1.37 6.86
N PHE A 104 10.77 -1.38 8.18
CA PHE A 104 11.82 -0.59 8.81
C PHE A 104 13.23 -1.04 8.37
N LEU A 105 13.46 -2.35 8.30
CA LEU A 105 14.71 -2.90 7.76
C LEU A 105 14.95 -2.49 6.31
N PHE A 106 13.92 -2.61 5.48
CA PHE A 106 14.01 -2.21 4.08
C PHE A 106 14.32 -0.73 3.95
N ALA A 107 13.62 0.12 4.70
CA ALA A 107 13.83 1.56 4.72
C ALA A 107 15.25 1.93 5.20
N LEU A 108 15.77 1.27 6.23
CA LEU A 108 17.16 1.45 6.68
C LEU A 108 18.17 1.08 5.58
N CYS A 109 18.00 -0.09 4.94
CA CYS A 109 18.92 -0.57 3.93
C CYS A 109 18.89 0.26 2.64
N THR A 110 17.76 0.91 2.34
CA THR A 110 17.57 1.71 1.13
C THR A 110 17.63 3.22 1.39
N TYR A 111 17.93 3.63 2.61
CA TYR A 111 17.88 5.03 3.04
C TYR A 111 18.58 5.99 2.07
N ASN A 112 19.81 5.67 1.68
CA ASN A 112 20.58 6.52 0.75
C ASN A 112 20.03 6.53 -0.68
N VAL A 113 19.35 5.46 -1.11
CA VAL A 113 18.74 5.34 -2.44
C VAL A 113 17.33 5.96 -2.45
N SER A 114 16.64 5.88 -1.32
CA SER A 114 15.28 6.43 -1.16
C SER A 114 15.28 7.95 -1.01
N MET A 115 16.41 8.56 -0.61
CA MET A 115 16.50 10.02 -0.48
C MET A 115 16.20 10.76 -1.79
N GLU A 116 16.60 10.23 -2.95
CA GLU A 116 16.26 10.82 -4.24
C GLU A 116 14.76 10.69 -4.57
N ASN A 117 14.13 9.59 -4.18
CA ASN A 117 12.69 9.35 -4.41
C ASN A 117 11.82 10.05 -3.35
N SER A 118 12.29 10.15 -2.10
CA SER A 118 11.61 10.89 -1.04
C SER A 118 11.61 12.40 -1.31
N LEU A 119 12.55 12.90 -2.14
CA LEU A 119 12.55 14.30 -2.57
C LEU A 119 11.28 14.65 -3.37
N MET A 120 10.67 13.72 -4.11
CA MET A 120 9.40 13.95 -4.80
C MET A 120 8.21 14.02 -3.83
N ILE A 121 8.15 13.10 -2.86
CA ILE A 121 7.15 13.15 -1.77
C ILE A 121 7.39 14.39 -0.93
N SER A 122 8.65 14.72 -0.60
CA SER A 122 9.08 15.91 0.11
C SER A 122 8.67 17.21 -0.60
N LYS A 123 8.87 17.31 -1.90
CA LYS A 123 8.45 18.50 -2.65
C LYS A 123 6.94 18.67 -2.63
N SER A 124 6.18 17.60 -2.78
CA SER A 124 4.71 17.64 -2.71
C SER A 124 4.23 18.04 -1.30
N VAL A 125 4.83 17.47 -0.25
CA VAL A 125 4.52 17.80 1.15
C VAL A 125 5.06 19.18 1.52
N GLY A 126 6.25 19.55 1.06
CA GLY A 126 6.88 20.87 1.31
C GLY A 126 6.04 22.01 0.78
N PHE A 127 5.50 21.89 -0.43
CA PHE A 127 4.62 22.92 -1.01
C PHE A 127 3.32 23.07 -0.22
N TYR A 128 2.69 21.96 0.20
CA TYR A 128 1.53 22.00 1.08
C TYR A 128 1.83 22.64 2.43
N ASN A 129 3.05 22.46 2.94
CA ASN A 129 3.49 23.06 4.18
C ASN A 129 3.64 24.58 4.12
N GLU A 130 3.85 25.16 2.94
CA GLU A 130 3.93 26.62 2.77
C GLU A 130 2.55 27.29 2.66
N ILE A 131 1.56 26.64 2.03
CA ILE A 131 0.23 27.22 1.75
C ILE A 131 -0.83 26.76 2.75
N VAL A 132 -0.91 25.45 3.02
CA VAL A 132 -1.87 24.84 3.97
C VAL A 132 -1.18 23.64 4.66
N PRO A 133 -0.27 23.87 5.60
CA PRO A 133 0.59 22.83 6.19
C PRO A 133 -0.20 21.64 6.74
N LEU A 134 -1.32 21.93 7.40
CA LEU A 134 -2.15 20.92 8.04
C LEU A 134 -2.91 20.04 7.03
N PHE A 135 -3.41 20.62 5.94
CA PHE A 135 -4.22 19.90 4.95
C PHE A 135 -3.39 18.86 4.19
N GLY A 136 -2.20 19.23 3.70
CA GLY A 136 -1.29 18.32 3.01
C GLY A 136 -0.87 17.15 3.89
N THR A 137 -0.54 17.42 5.15
CA THR A 137 -0.20 16.39 6.14
C THR A 137 -1.38 15.45 6.40
N ILE A 138 -2.61 15.99 6.55
CA ILE A 138 -3.82 15.17 6.74
C ILE A 138 -4.04 14.27 5.51
N MET A 139 -3.94 14.79 4.29
CA MET A 139 -4.12 14.01 3.06
C MET A 139 -3.05 12.92 2.93
N MET A 140 -1.80 13.20 3.28
CA MET A 140 -0.72 12.22 3.30
C MET A 140 -1.00 11.10 4.31
N VAL A 141 -1.32 11.44 5.55
CA VAL A 141 -1.66 10.47 6.61
C VAL A 141 -2.88 9.64 6.21
N LEU A 142 -3.93 10.28 5.71
CA LEU A 142 -5.14 9.61 5.25
C LEU A 142 -4.85 8.65 4.10
N ASN A 143 -4.04 9.07 3.13
CA ASN A 143 -3.66 8.21 2.01
C ASN A 143 -2.85 7.01 2.50
N LEU A 144 -1.73 7.23 3.20
CA LEU A 144 -0.78 6.17 3.54
C LEU A 144 -1.29 5.20 4.61
N LEU A 145 -2.10 5.68 5.56
CA LEU A 145 -2.56 4.83 6.67
C LEU A 145 -3.98 4.28 6.47
N VAL A 146 -4.76 4.82 5.53
CA VAL A 146 -6.16 4.41 5.37
C VAL A 146 -6.48 4.02 3.93
N ILE A 147 -6.39 4.96 2.99
CA ILE A 147 -6.94 4.76 1.64
C ILE A 147 -6.11 3.78 0.82
N ALA A 148 -4.79 3.94 0.77
CA ALA A 148 -3.91 3.03 0.04
C ALA A 148 -3.98 1.60 0.64
N PRO A 149 -3.80 1.37 1.96
CA PRO A 149 -3.93 0.04 2.53
C PRO A 149 -5.29 -0.63 2.23
N ILE A 150 -6.39 0.11 2.34
CA ILE A 150 -7.73 -0.45 2.05
C ILE A 150 -7.85 -0.83 0.57
N SER A 151 -7.56 0.09 -0.34
CA SER A 151 -7.76 -0.13 -1.77
C SER A 151 -6.85 -1.22 -2.33
N GLU A 152 -5.59 -1.23 -1.92
CA GLU A 152 -4.58 -2.16 -2.38
C GLU A 152 -4.79 -3.57 -1.82
N GLU A 153 -5.10 -3.70 -0.52
CA GLU A 153 -5.36 -5.02 0.05
C GLU A 153 -6.67 -5.63 -0.47
N ILE A 154 -7.72 -4.83 -0.71
CA ILE A 154 -8.92 -5.31 -1.39
C ILE A 154 -8.56 -5.87 -2.77
N ALA A 155 -7.81 -5.14 -3.57
CA ALA A 155 -7.44 -5.56 -4.92
C ALA A 155 -6.53 -6.79 -4.92
N LEU A 156 -5.44 -6.75 -4.14
CA LEU A 156 -4.40 -7.79 -4.22
C LEU A 156 -4.71 -9.03 -3.37
N ARG A 157 -5.19 -8.87 -2.14
CA ARG A 157 -5.48 -10.01 -1.24
C ARG A 157 -6.94 -10.44 -1.34
N GLY A 158 -7.85 -9.48 -1.25
CA GLY A 158 -9.28 -9.78 -1.37
C GLY A 158 -9.64 -10.36 -2.74
N ILE A 159 -9.10 -9.82 -3.83
CA ILE A 159 -9.52 -10.19 -5.18
C ILE A 159 -8.50 -11.08 -5.88
N VAL A 160 -7.26 -10.63 -6.10
CA VAL A 160 -6.25 -11.35 -6.89
C VAL A 160 -5.84 -12.65 -6.21
N TYR A 161 -5.29 -12.54 -5.00
CA TYR A 161 -4.80 -13.69 -4.23
C TYR A 161 -5.87 -14.78 -4.12
N THR A 162 -7.09 -14.43 -3.69
CA THR A 162 -8.17 -15.41 -3.49
C THR A 162 -8.56 -16.15 -4.77
N ARG A 163 -8.45 -15.51 -5.94
CA ARG A 163 -8.74 -16.15 -7.23
C ARG A 163 -7.63 -17.06 -7.70
N VAL A 164 -6.38 -16.65 -7.49
CA VAL A 164 -5.22 -17.49 -7.81
C VAL A 164 -5.19 -18.71 -6.89
N GLU A 165 -5.34 -18.51 -5.56
CA GLU A 165 -5.34 -19.60 -4.58
C GLU A 165 -6.40 -20.67 -4.88
N LYS A 166 -7.61 -20.27 -5.28
CA LYS A 166 -8.71 -21.22 -5.64
C LYS A 166 -8.38 -22.14 -6.82
N THR A 167 -7.43 -21.78 -7.66
CA THR A 167 -7.12 -22.54 -8.89
C THR A 167 -5.68 -23.07 -8.94
N THR A 168 -4.88 -22.73 -7.93
CA THR A 168 -3.49 -23.17 -7.78
C THR A 168 -3.24 -23.56 -6.31
N ASN A 169 -2.39 -22.81 -5.62
CA ASN A 169 -2.10 -22.95 -4.19
C ASN A 169 -1.70 -21.59 -3.58
N ALA A 170 -1.54 -21.57 -2.26
CA ALA A 170 -1.21 -20.36 -1.52
C ALA A 170 0.14 -19.73 -1.95
N VAL A 171 1.15 -20.56 -2.21
CA VAL A 171 2.51 -20.07 -2.59
C VAL A 171 2.44 -19.31 -3.91
N ILE A 172 1.79 -19.90 -4.92
CA ILE A 172 1.61 -19.24 -6.23
C ILE A 172 0.77 -17.97 -6.08
N ALA A 173 -0.27 -18.00 -5.24
CA ALA A 173 -1.10 -16.82 -4.98
C ALA A 173 -0.34 -15.68 -4.31
N ILE A 174 0.54 -16.01 -3.34
CA ILE A 174 1.44 -15.03 -2.72
C ILE A 174 2.35 -14.41 -3.78
N ILE A 175 3.06 -15.23 -4.55
CA ILE A 175 4.03 -14.77 -5.56
C ILE A 175 3.34 -13.89 -6.60
N VAL A 176 2.24 -14.34 -7.20
CA VAL A 176 1.54 -13.60 -8.25
C VAL A 176 1.02 -12.26 -7.72
N SER A 177 0.35 -12.26 -6.56
CA SER A 177 -0.16 -10.99 -6.00
C SER A 177 0.97 -10.03 -5.60
N SER A 178 2.13 -10.54 -5.19
CA SER A 178 3.28 -9.71 -4.82
C SER A 178 3.99 -9.11 -6.03
N ILE A 179 4.13 -9.85 -7.11
CA ILE A 179 4.67 -9.32 -8.37
C ILE A 179 3.76 -8.20 -8.90
N LEU A 180 2.45 -8.44 -8.91
CA LEU A 180 1.50 -7.42 -9.37
C LEU A 180 1.50 -6.18 -8.47
N PHE A 181 1.69 -6.35 -7.14
CA PHE A 181 1.84 -5.24 -6.20
C PHE A 181 3.11 -4.41 -6.50
N GLY A 182 4.24 -5.05 -6.74
CA GLY A 182 5.46 -4.35 -7.16
C GLY A 182 5.27 -3.59 -8.47
N LEU A 183 4.68 -4.24 -9.48
CA LEU A 183 4.48 -3.63 -10.81
C LEU A 183 3.59 -2.38 -10.77
N MET A 184 2.58 -2.30 -9.90
CA MET A 184 1.77 -1.08 -9.79
C MET A 184 2.55 0.13 -9.26
N HIS A 185 3.68 -0.08 -8.59
CA HIS A 185 4.56 0.99 -8.11
C HIS A 185 5.57 1.49 -9.16
N LEU A 186 5.58 0.89 -10.37
CA LEU A 186 6.51 1.27 -11.43
C LEU A 186 6.38 2.75 -11.85
N MET A 187 5.16 3.28 -11.78
CA MET A 187 4.87 4.69 -12.13
C MET A 187 5.16 5.67 -10.97
N ALA A 188 5.31 5.17 -9.74
CA ALA A 188 5.48 6.00 -8.55
C ALA A 188 6.96 6.21 -8.18
N GLY A 189 7.89 5.37 -8.67
CA GLY A 189 9.31 5.47 -8.32
C GLY A 189 10.19 4.50 -9.10
N GLY A 190 11.48 4.50 -8.81
CA GLY A 190 12.45 3.65 -9.47
C GLY A 190 12.34 2.16 -9.12
N ILE A 191 13.22 1.35 -9.73
CA ILE A 191 13.24 -0.11 -9.57
C ILE A 191 13.35 -0.57 -8.10
N VAL A 192 13.99 0.21 -7.24
CA VAL A 192 14.11 -0.08 -5.80
C VAL A 192 12.75 -0.09 -5.13
N LEU A 193 11.88 0.88 -5.46
CA LEU A 193 10.50 0.92 -4.94
C LEU A 193 9.69 -0.29 -5.43
N VAL A 194 9.81 -0.66 -6.70
CA VAL A 194 9.13 -1.83 -7.29
C VAL A 194 9.53 -3.11 -6.56
N ILE A 195 10.83 -3.31 -6.34
CA ILE A 195 11.35 -4.49 -5.64
C ILE A 195 10.91 -4.47 -4.17
N GLY A 196 11.04 -3.33 -3.50
CA GLY A 196 10.63 -3.16 -2.10
C GLY A 196 9.15 -3.45 -1.89
N ALA A 197 8.29 -2.89 -2.74
CA ALA A 197 6.86 -3.14 -2.71
C ALA A 197 6.54 -4.63 -2.96
N ALA A 198 7.20 -5.28 -3.93
CA ALA A 198 7.02 -6.70 -4.18
C ALA A 198 7.43 -7.57 -2.97
N LEU A 199 8.58 -7.27 -2.35
CA LEU A 199 9.06 -7.98 -1.16
C LEU A 199 8.14 -7.76 0.05
N MET A 200 7.69 -6.52 0.27
CA MET A 200 6.71 -6.22 1.32
C MET A 200 5.39 -6.96 1.08
N ALA A 201 4.97 -7.06 -0.18
CA ALA A 201 3.78 -7.80 -0.56
C ALA A 201 3.88 -9.30 -0.31
N LEU A 202 5.08 -9.92 -0.30
CA LEU A 202 5.26 -11.30 0.16
C LEU A 202 4.88 -11.44 1.63
N VAL A 203 5.27 -10.47 2.47
CA VAL A 203 4.91 -10.45 3.90
C VAL A 203 3.39 -10.32 4.07
N PHE A 204 2.73 -9.40 3.35
CA PHE A 204 1.28 -9.28 3.40
C PHE A 204 0.56 -10.52 2.87
N GLY A 205 1.08 -11.16 1.80
CA GLY A 205 0.55 -12.41 1.28
C GLY A 205 0.65 -13.55 2.29
N TYR A 206 1.77 -13.64 3.02
CA TYR A 206 1.96 -14.59 4.13
C TYR A 206 0.96 -14.31 5.26
N ILE A 207 0.83 -13.06 5.72
CA ILE A 207 -0.14 -12.65 6.75
C ILE A 207 -1.56 -13.05 6.33
N PHE A 208 -1.95 -12.74 5.10
CA PHE A 208 -3.27 -13.08 4.59
C PHE A 208 -3.50 -14.59 4.51
N HIS A 209 -2.48 -15.34 4.10
CA HIS A 209 -2.55 -16.81 4.08
C HIS A 209 -2.79 -17.38 5.49
N LYS A 210 -2.09 -16.87 6.50
CA LYS A 210 -2.20 -17.37 7.87
C LYS A 210 -3.52 -17.00 8.56
N PHE A 211 -3.99 -15.78 8.40
CA PHE A 211 -5.14 -15.30 9.15
C PHE A 211 -6.45 -15.29 8.35
N LYS A 212 -6.40 -15.41 7.04
CA LYS A 212 -7.56 -15.38 6.13
C LYS A 212 -8.51 -14.20 6.41
N SER A 213 -7.98 -13.09 6.90
CA SER A 213 -8.71 -11.87 7.21
C SER A 213 -8.08 -10.67 6.55
N LEU A 214 -8.85 -9.99 5.70
CA LEU A 214 -8.39 -8.79 5.02
C LEU A 214 -8.10 -7.65 6.00
N TRP A 215 -8.86 -7.55 7.09
CA TRP A 215 -8.66 -6.53 8.12
C TRP A 215 -7.26 -6.59 8.76
N VAL A 216 -6.77 -7.82 9.01
CA VAL A 216 -5.43 -8.01 9.56
C VAL A 216 -4.37 -7.48 8.59
N CYS A 217 -4.53 -7.73 7.28
CA CYS A 217 -3.61 -7.21 6.26
C CYS A 217 -3.67 -5.70 6.13
N ILE A 218 -4.87 -5.11 6.10
CA ILE A 218 -5.06 -3.65 5.99
C ILE A 218 -4.36 -2.94 7.16
N ILE A 219 -4.56 -3.42 8.39
CA ILE A 219 -3.95 -2.81 9.58
C ILE A 219 -2.43 -3.02 9.57
N ALA A 220 -1.95 -4.22 9.24
CA ALA A 220 -0.53 -4.51 9.13
C ALA A 220 0.14 -3.66 8.04
N HIS A 221 -0.53 -3.42 6.91
CA HIS A 221 -0.06 -2.55 5.84
C HIS A 221 0.01 -1.09 6.30
N ALA A 222 -1.03 -0.58 6.94
CA ALA A 222 -1.01 0.77 7.50
C ALA A 222 0.17 0.97 8.48
N VAL A 223 0.44 -0.02 9.34
CA VAL A 223 1.59 0.01 10.27
C VAL A 223 2.92 -0.12 9.51
N ALA A 224 2.98 -0.89 8.43
CA ALA A 224 4.19 -0.99 7.59
C ALA A 224 4.55 0.31 6.85
N ASN A 225 3.62 1.23 6.68
CA ASN A 225 3.89 2.54 6.09
C ASN A 225 4.45 3.56 7.10
N LEU A 226 4.44 3.26 8.42
CA LEU A 226 4.96 4.17 9.45
C LEU A 226 6.48 4.42 9.39
N PRO A 227 7.34 3.44 9.05
CA PRO A 227 8.77 3.68 8.94
C PRO A 227 9.14 4.83 7.99
N ASP A 228 8.40 5.03 6.91
CA ASP A 228 8.63 6.13 5.97
C ASP A 228 8.44 7.49 6.65
N PHE A 229 7.47 7.63 7.56
CA PHE A 229 7.30 8.83 8.36
C PHE A 229 8.39 9.01 9.40
N ILE A 230 8.83 7.91 10.05
CA ILE A 230 9.81 7.93 11.13
C ILE A 230 11.18 8.31 10.58
N LEU A 231 11.55 7.80 9.40
CA LEU A 231 12.88 7.98 8.82
C LEU A 231 12.97 9.23 7.93
N TYR A 232 11.85 9.82 7.54
CA TYR A 232 11.76 10.94 6.62
C TYR A 232 12.66 12.16 6.98
N ASN A 233 12.81 12.48 8.27
CA ASN A 233 13.58 13.64 8.75
C ASN A 233 14.72 13.26 9.70
N LYS A 234 15.27 12.05 9.60
CA LYS A 234 16.29 11.63 10.57
C LYS A 234 17.69 11.85 10.03
N PRO A 235 18.56 12.45 10.84
CA PRO A 235 19.97 12.54 10.54
C PRO A 235 20.60 11.14 10.50
N ASP A 236 21.79 11.07 9.94
CA ASP A 236 22.62 9.88 9.74
C ASP A 236 22.52 8.85 10.86
N ILE A 237 21.70 7.81 10.63
CA ILE A 237 21.71 6.61 11.47
C ILE A 237 22.89 5.76 10.98
N MET A 238 24.08 6.10 11.45
CA MET A 238 25.33 5.45 11.01
C MET A 238 26.01 4.70 12.15
N GLY A 239 26.92 3.79 11.82
CA GLY A 239 27.75 3.09 12.80
C GLY A 239 27.03 2.01 13.60
N GLY A 240 27.36 1.91 14.88
CA GLY A 240 26.85 0.83 15.75
C GLY A 240 25.33 0.86 15.96
N ILE A 241 24.70 2.03 15.93
CA ILE A 241 23.25 2.17 16.06
C ILE A 241 22.55 1.53 14.86
N PHE A 242 23.03 1.78 13.64
CA PHE A 242 22.49 1.15 12.43
C PHE A 242 22.47 -0.38 12.52
N TRP A 243 23.62 -0.97 12.84
CA TRP A 243 23.74 -2.42 12.98
C TRP A 243 22.90 -2.97 14.13
N GLY A 244 22.84 -2.26 15.26
CA GLY A 244 21.99 -2.62 16.39
C GLY A 244 20.50 -2.67 16.00
N LEU A 245 20.01 -1.66 15.27
CA LEU A 245 18.64 -1.64 14.77
C LEU A 245 18.39 -2.76 13.75
N CYS A 246 19.30 -3.00 12.84
CA CYS A 246 19.18 -4.11 11.87
C CYS A 246 19.04 -5.47 12.60
N ILE A 247 19.90 -5.75 13.57
CA ILE A 247 19.84 -6.99 14.35
C ILE A 247 18.53 -7.09 15.12
N LEU A 248 18.12 -6.00 15.79
CA LEU A 248 16.87 -5.95 16.57
C LEU A 248 15.67 -6.30 15.68
N PHE A 249 15.50 -5.64 14.54
CA PHE A 249 14.33 -5.83 13.69
C PHE A 249 14.37 -7.18 12.95
N VAL A 250 15.53 -7.73 12.63
CA VAL A 250 15.64 -9.12 12.13
C VAL A 250 15.17 -10.10 13.21
N CYS A 251 15.62 -9.95 14.47
CA CYS A 251 15.17 -10.79 15.57
C CYS A 251 13.68 -10.68 15.81
N VAL A 252 13.13 -9.46 15.83
CA VAL A 252 11.69 -9.21 16.02
C VAL A 252 10.89 -9.86 14.89
N PHE A 253 11.32 -9.73 13.65
CA PHE A 253 10.69 -10.37 12.49
C PHE A 253 10.65 -11.89 12.63
N ILE A 254 11.80 -12.53 12.91
CA ILE A 254 11.90 -13.98 13.06
C ILE A 254 11.02 -14.48 14.23
N ILE A 255 11.11 -13.83 15.39
CA ILE A 255 10.28 -14.18 16.56
C ILE A 255 8.79 -14.06 16.23
N GLY A 256 8.39 -12.97 15.56
CA GLY A 256 7.01 -12.76 15.15
C GLY A 256 6.49 -13.84 14.21
N VAL A 257 7.28 -14.23 13.21
CA VAL A 257 6.96 -15.35 12.30
C VAL A 257 6.80 -16.65 13.08
N CYS A 258 7.74 -16.99 13.98
CA CYS A 258 7.66 -18.19 14.81
C CYS A 258 6.40 -18.24 15.68
N ILE A 259 5.99 -17.09 16.23
CA ILE A 259 4.77 -17.00 17.05
C ILE A 259 3.52 -17.16 16.18
N ILE A 260 3.48 -16.56 15.00
CA ILE A 260 2.37 -16.73 14.06
C ILE A 260 2.22 -18.20 13.65
N GLU A 261 3.33 -18.89 13.33
CA GLU A 261 3.30 -20.32 12.99
C GLU A 261 2.71 -21.15 14.12
N LYS A 262 3.18 -20.97 15.36
CA LYS A 262 2.66 -21.70 16.53
C LYS A 262 1.17 -21.40 16.82
N THR A 263 0.76 -20.14 16.70
CA THR A 263 -0.63 -19.77 17.02
C THR A 263 -1.63 -20.24 15.97
N THR A 264 -1.22 -20.26 14.69
CA THR A 264 -2.11 -20.75 13.62
C THR A 264 -2.19 -22.27 13.57
N GLN A 265 -1.17 -23.02 14.00
CA GLN A 265 -1.25 -24.47 14.13
C GLN A 265 -2.28 -24.90 15.19
N ASN A 266 -2.32 -24.21 16.33
CA ASN A 266 -3.26 -24.51 17.41
C ASN A 266 -4.72 -24.16 17.13
N ASP A 267 -4.99 -23.29 16.14
CA ASP A 267 -6.37 -22.95 15.74
C ASP A 267 -6.95 -24.01 14.75
N TYR A 268 -6.13 -24.98 14.29
CA TYR A 268 -6.53 -26.07 13.37
C TYR A 268 -6.42 -27.48 14.00
N SER A 269 -5.89 -27.61 15.22
CA SER A 269 -5.87 -28.84 16.03
C SER A 269 -7.06 -28.90 16.98
#